data_6a0d7b8351aab3b55b6954da887204b4
#
_entry.id   6a0d7b8351aab3b55b6954da887204b4
#
_cell.length_a   1.000
_cell.length_b   1.000
_cell.length_c   1.000
_cell.angle_alpha   90.00
_cell.angle_beta   90.00
_cell.angle_gamma   90.00
#
_symmetry.space_group_name_H-M   'P 1'
#
loop_
_entity.id
_entity.type
_entity.pdbx_description
1 polymer ?
#
loop_
_entity_poly.entity_id
_entity_poly.type
_entity_poly.pdbx_seq_one_letter_code
_entity_poly.pdbx_strand_id
1 'polypeptide(L)'
;MNKYEKVYHDIKDKIKKGKLKPGDFLKKEDDLALDYNFSKLTVRKALSMLEAEGYIQKIKGKKSIILEKKNLENISLTSIQTVQEISKLQNIHVETDLISLYIVQGVKKLMEEFQVPESADFYKVVRTNSLNGEVLNYSTSFFDRKIVPFLNEEIAKKSIYEYLEKELNLKIAYSRRDISFRKITSEEQKYLKLEDINMVVVIETHAYLSNGTLFQYETIIHHPEKFTFSAIAKR
;
A
#
# COMPACT_ATOMS: atom_id res chain seq x y z
N MET A 1 -9.06 -6.98 17.19
CA MET A 1 -8.18 -5.80 17.14
C MET A 1 -7.21 -5.86 18.31
N ASN A 2 -5.91 -5.87 18.02
CA ASN A 2 -4.86 -5.96 19.05
C ASN A 2 -4.81 -4.67 19.92
N LYS A 3 -4.25 -4.79 21.13
CA LYS A 3 -4.17 -3.64 22.07
C LYS A 3 -3.39 -2.45 21.49
N TYR A 4 -2.30 -2.69 20.75
CA TYR A 4 -1.52 -1.62 20.11
C TYR A 4 -2.26 -0.97 18.94
N GLU A 5 -3.08 -1.73 18.22
CA GLU A 5 -3.93 -1.18 17.14
C GLU A 5 -4.98 -0.20 17.68
N LYS A 6 -5.55 -0.49 18.86
CA LYS A 6 -6.50 0.43 19.53
C LYS A 6 -5.86 1.79 19.81
N VAL A 7 -4.65 1.79 20.37
CA VAL A 7 -3.90 3.02 20.66
C VAL A 7 -3.54 3.76 19.37
N TYR A 8 -3.06 3.01 18.38
CA TYR A 8 -2.70 3.56 17.06
C TYR A 8 -3.89 4.24 16.38
N HIS A 9 -5.04 3.57 16.29
CA HIS A 9 -6.22 4.13 15.63
C HIS A 9 -6.80 5.32 16.40
N ASP A 10 -6.87 5.28 17.71
CA ASP A 10 -7.38 6.39 18.52
C ASP A 10 -6.54 7.67 18.36
N ILE A 11 -5.21 7.56 18.43
CA ILE A 11 -4.32 8.70 18.22
C ILE A 11 -4.42 9.21 16.77
N LYS A 12 -4.41 8.30 15.79
CA LYS A 12 -4.55 8.63 14.37
C LYS A 12 -5.86 9.37 14.09
N ASP A 13 -6.96 8.92 14.67
CA ASP A 13 -8.27 9.56 14.53
C ASP A 13 -8.32 10.94 15.19
N LYS A 14 -7.66 11.11 16.34
CA LYS A 14 -7.54 12.43 16.99
C LYS A 14 -6.76 13.42 16.11
N ILE A 15 -5.71 12.96 15.44
CA ILE A 15 -4.94 13.78 14.47
C ILE A 15 -5.83 14.11 13.26
N LYS A 16 -6.48 13.11 12.64
CA LYS A 16 -7.34 13.32 11.48
C LYS A 16 -8.51 14.26 11.76
N LYS A 17 -9.10 14.18 12.96
CA LYS A 17 -10.20 15.06 13.39
C LYS A 17 -9.74 16.42 13.90
N GLY A 18 -8.44 16.74 13.82
CA GLY A 18 -7.87 18.01 14.27
C GLY A 18 -7.89 18.23 15.78
N LYS A 19 -8.18 17.19 16.59
CA LYS A 19 -8.09 17.24 18.05
C LYS A 19 -6.65 17.27 18.55
N LEU A 20 -5.72 16.70 17.78
CA LEU A 20 -4.29 16.84 17.93
C LEU A 20 -3.78 17.52 16.65
N LYS A 21 -3.14 18.69 16.81
CA LYS A 21 -2.71 19.52 15.69
C LYS A 21 -1.22 19.37 15.43
N PRO A 22 -0.74 19.61 14.21
CA PRO A 22 0.69 19.73 13.93
C PRO A 22 1.38 20.68 14.91
N GLY A 23 2.52 20.24 15.46
CA GLY A 23 3.24 20.97 16.51
C GLY A 23 2.84 20.60 17.94
N ASP A 24 1.69 19.96 18.16
CA ASP A 24 1.32 19.46 19.49
C ASP A 24 2.22 18.31 19.93
N PHE A 25 2.40 18.19 21.24
CA PHE A 25 3.12 17.07 21.83
C PHE A 25 2.17 16.03 22.40
N LEU A 26 2.41 14.76 22.08
CA LEU A 26 1.76 13.65 22.76
C LEU A 26 2.21 13.58 24.23
N LYS A 27 1.37 13.01 25.09
CA LYS A 27 1.80 12.61 26.44
C LYS A 27 3.01 11.67 26.36
N LYS A 28 3.79 11.56 27.45
CA LYS A 28 4.88 10.57 27.54
C LYS A 28 4.35 9.14 27.38
N GLU A 29 5.22 8.21 26.97
CA GLU A 29 4.85 6.79 26.82
C GLU A 29 4.25 6.20 28.11
N ASP A 30 4.75 6.62 29.28
CA ASP A 30 4.25 6.17 30.58
C ASP A 30 2.84 6.68 30.86
N ASP A 31 2.57 7.97 30.60
CA ASP A 31 1.26 8.58 30.80
C ASP A 31 0.23 7.97 29.82
N LEU A 32 0.62 7.72 28.56
CA LEU A 32 -0.23 7.04 27.60
C LEU A 32 -0.52 5.59 28.02
N ALA A 33 0.46 4.89 28.59
CA ALA A 33 0.25 3.54 29.09
C ALA A 33 -0.80 3.48 30.21
N LEU A 34 -0.81 4.49 31.09
CA LEU A 34 -1.82 4.66 32.12
C LEU A 34 -3.19 5.03 31.51
N ASP A 35 -3.25 6.01 30.63
CA ASP A 35 -4.50 6.47 30.00
C ASP A 35 -5.23 5.33 29.26
N TYR A 36 -4.49 4.47 28.55
CA TYR A 36 -5.07 3.36 27.82
C TYR A 36 -5.20 2.07 28.62
N ASN A 37 -4.66 2.03 29.85
CA ASN A 37 -4.56 0.82 30.67
C ASN A 37 -3.88 -0.35 29.91
N PHE A 38 -2.76 -0.05 29.22
CA PHE A 38 -1.95 -1.00 28.47
C PHE A 38 -0.48 -0.90 28.88
N SER A 39 0.32 -1.93 28.55
CA SER A 39 1.74 -1.91 28.80
C SER A 39 2.47 -0.83 27.99
N LYS A 40 3.56 -0.29 28.53
CA LYS A 40 4.44 0.65 27.82
C LYS A 40 4.94 0.10 26.47
N LEU A 41 5.19 -1.22 26.40
CA LEU A 41 5.60 -1.89 25.16
C LEU A 41 4.49 -1.81 24.07
N THR A 42 3.23 -1.99 24.48
CA THR A 42 2.06 -1.86 23.59
C THR A 42 1.94 -0.45 23.04
N VAL A 43 2.08 0.57 23.91
CA VAL A 43 2.05 1.99 23.48
C VAL A 43 3.23 2.30 22.58
N ARG A 44 4.43 1.85 22.92
CA ARG A 44 5.64 2.07 22.11
C ARG A 44 5.49 1.49 20.71
N LYS A 45 4.89 0.30 20.57
CA LYS A 45 4.59 -0.31 19.25
C LYS A 45 3.64 0.55 18.44
N ALA A 46 2.53 1.03 19.04
CA ALA A 46 1.60 1.92 18.39
C ALA A 46 2.24 3.24 17.93
N LEU A 47 3.05 3.87 18.79
CA LEU A 47 3.78 5.09 18.46
C LEU A 47 4.82 4.86 17.35
N SER A 48 5.46 3.69 17.31
CA SER A 48 6.39 3.35 16.21
C SER A 48 5.67 3.22 14.87
N MET A 49 4.44 2.71 14.85
CA MET A 49 3.62 2.67 13.64
C MET A 49 3.22 4.08 13.19
N LEU A 50 2.77 4.94 14.13
CA LEU A 50 2.45 6.34 13.83
C LEU A 50 3.68 7.12 13.30
N GLU A 51 4.87 6.84 13.86
CA GLU A 51 6.12 7.44 13.41
C GLU A 51 6.52 6.94 12.02
N ALA A 52 6.40 5.65 11.74
CA ALA A 52 6.69 5.06 10.44
C ALA A 52 5.76 5.63 9.33
N GLU A 53 4.50 5.94 9.68
CA GLU A 53 3.54 6.57 8.77
C GLU A 53 3.64 8.10 8.73
N GLY A 54 4.55 8.71 9.51
CA GLY A 54 4.79 10.15 9.50
C GLY A 54 3.72 10.99 10.19
N TYR A 55 2.92 10.42 11.08
CA TYR A 55 1.98 11.18 11.91
C TYR A 55 2.67 11.88 13.08
N ILE A 56 3.73 11.28 13.59
CA ILE A 56 4.49 11.81 14.72
C ILE A 56 6.00 11.67 14.47
N GLN A 57 6.78 12.45 15.19
CA GLN A 57 8.22 12.26 15.33
C GLN A 57 8.57 12.02 16.80
N LYS A 58 9.27 10.92 17.08
CA LYS A 58 9.84 10.68 18.41
C LYS A 58 11.09 11.51 18.60
N ILE A 59 11.16 12.26 19.70
CA ILE A 59 12.35 13.02 20.08
C ILE A 59 13.01 12.30 21.24
N LYS A 60 14.29 11.91 21.10
CA LYS A 60 15.03 11.17 22.12
C LYS A 60 14.97 11.93 23.46
N GLY A 61 14.47 11.25 24.52
CA GLY A 61 14.34 11.84 25.86
C GLY A 61 13.19 12.84 26.03
N LYS A 62 12.37 13.09 25.00
CA LYS A 62 11.24 14.02 25.04
C LYS A 62 9.93 13.35 24.60
N LYS A 63 8.85 14.14 24.59
CA LYS A 63 7.55 13.74 24.06
C LYS A 63 7.59 13.67 22.52
N SER A 64 6.77 12.79 21.94
CA SER A 64 6.58 12.78 20.48
C SER A 64 5.79 14.02 20.02
N ILE A 65 6.22 14.62 18.92
CA ILE A 65 5.55 15.76 18.29
C ILE A 65 4.67 15.28 17.15
N ILE A 66 3.48 15.89 17.01
CA ILE A 66 2.58 15.67 15.85
C ILE A 66 3.17 16.39 14.64
N LEU A 67 3.27 15.69 13.53
CA LEU A 67 3.77 16.26 12.27
C LEU A 67 2.62 16.79 11.42
N GLU A 68 2.91 17.81 10.61
CA GLU A 68 1.98 18.26 9.58
C GLU A 68 1.92 17.21 8.48
N LYS A 69 0.75 16.61 8.31
CA LYS A 69 0.49 15.68 7.21
C LYS A 69 -0.43 16.37 6.21
N LYS A 70 0.16 16.95 5.17
CA LYS A 70 -0.60 17.48 4.05
C LYS A 70 -1.33 16.31 3.37
N ASN A 71 -2.64 16.46 3.23
CA ASN A 71 -3.63 15.62 2.56
C ASN A 71 -3.28 14.14 2.33
N LEU A 72 -4.09 13.28 2.96
CA LEU A 72 -3.98 11.83 2.99
C LEU A 72 -4.39 11.14 1.67
N GLU A 73 -4.47 11.86 0.57
CA GLU A 73 -4.66 11.29 -0.77
C GLU A 73 -3.41 10.55 -1.26
N ASN A 74 -2.28 10.70 -0.55
CA ASN A 74 -1.03 10.08 -0.91
C ASN A 74 -1.01 8.62 -0.48
N ILE A 75 -0.90 7.74 -1.46
CA ILE A 75 -0.60 6.33 -1.25
C ILE A 75 0.69 6.24 -0.44
N SER A 76 0.61 5.68 0.78
CA SER A 76 1.80 5.44 1.58
C SER A 76 2.64 4.36 0.89
N LEU A 77 3.78 4.75 0.33
CA LEU A 77 4.75 3.80 -0.23
C LEU A 77 5.56 3.07 0.86
N THR A 78 5.40 3.46 2.11
CA THR A 78 6.12 2.88 3.26
C THR A 78 5.38 1.73 3.93
N SER A 79 4.14 1.43 3.52
CA SER A 79 3.36 0.29 4.01
C SER A 79 2.77 -0.50 2.85
N ILE A 80 2.67 -1.81 3.03
CA ILE A 80 1.95 -2.69 2.08
C ILE A 80 0.48 -2.59 2.46
N GLN A 81 -0.27 -1.79 1.73
CA GLN A 81 -1.71 -1.65 1.90
C GLN A 81 -2.38 -1.83 0.54
N THR A 82 -3.42 -2.63 0.51
CA THR A 82 -4.28 -2.75 -0.66
C THR A 82 -5.16 -1.50 -0.80
N VAL A 83 -5.67 -1.26 -2.00
CA VAL A 83 -6.60 -0.16 -2.26
C VAL A 83 -7.83 -0.27 -1.36
N GLN A 84 -8.34 -1.48 -1.11
CA GLN A 84 -9.49 -1.73 -0.22
C GLN A 84 -9.16 -1.41 1.25
N GLU A 85 -7.94 -1.71 1.72
CA GLU A 85 -7.50 -1.35 3.07
C GLU A 85 -7.38 0.16 3.23
N ILE A 86 -6.81 0.84 2.22
CA ILE A 86 -6.74 2.31 2.19
C ILE A 86 -8.14 2.91 2.19
N SER A 87 -9.04 2.39 1.36
CA SER A 87 -10.45 2.79 1.28
C SER A 87 -11.13 2.69 2.66
N LYS A 88 -11.03 1.54 3.33
CA LYS A 88 -11.57 1.32 4.68
C LYS A 88 -10.94 2.26 5.73
N LEU A 89 -9.61 2.41 5.72
CA LEU A 89 -8.87 3.22 6.69
C LEU A 89 -9.15 4.73 6.54
N GLN A 90 -9.38 5.18 5.32
CA GLN A 90 -9.60 6.60 5.03
C GLN A 90 -11.09 6.96 4.95
N ASN A 91 -11.99 5.97 5.02
CA ASN A 91 -13.43 6.12 4.82
C ASN A 91 -13.75 6.79 3.48
N ILE A 92 -13.05 6.38 2.42
CA ILE A 92 -13.26 6.79 1.03
C ILE A 92 -13.73 5.56 0.24
N HIS A 93 -14.54 5.77 -0.77
CA HIS A 93 -14.98 4.69 -1.64
C HIS A 93 -14.12 4.65 -2.90
N VAL A 94 -13.26 3.64 -3.00
CA VAL A 94 -12.46 3.37 -4.21
C VAL A 94 -13.04 2.17 -4.92
N GLU A 95 -13.40 2.37 -6.18
CA GLU A 95 -13.89 1.33 -7.07
C GLU A 95 -12.73 0.64 -7.76
N THR A 96 -12.78 -0.69 -7.87
CA THR A 96 -11.78 -1.50 -8.57
C THR A 96 -12.46 -2.24 -9.71
N ASP A 97 -12.07 -1.93 -10.94
CA ASP A 97 -12.54 -2.62 -12.14
C ASP A 97 -11.49 -3.63 -12.62
N LEU A 98 -11.91 -4.88 -12.76
CA LEU A 98 -11.10 -5.92 -13.37
C LEU A 98 -11.22 -5.83 -14.90
N ILE A 99 -10.10 -5.51 -15.55
CA ILE A 99 -10.03 -5.44 -17.02
C ILE A 99 -9.81 -6.83 -17.60
N SER A 100 -8.87 -7.58 -17.05
CA SER A 100 -8.58 -8.95 -17.51
C SER A 100 -7.89 -9.79 -16.43
N LEU A 101 -8.13 -11.11 -16.51
CA LEU A 101 -7.47 -12.14 -15.72
C LEU A 101 -7.19 -13.33 -16.64
N TYR A 102 -5.94 -13.68 -16.83
CA TYR A 102 -5.54 -14.86 -17.62
C TYR A 102 -4.16 -15.38 -17.21
N ILE A 103 -3.79 -16.56 -17.69
CA ILE A 103 -2.52 -17.19 -17.42
C ILE A 103 -1.54 -16.85 -18.54
N VAL A 104 -0.31 -16.54 -18.16
CA VAL A 104 0.81 -16.29 -19.10
C VAL A 104 2.01 -17.19 -18.78
N GLN A 105 2.77 -17.56 -19.82
CA GLN A 105 4.03 -18.27 -19.76
C GLN A 105 5.07 -17.59 -20.66
N GLY A 106 6.33 -17.91 -20.48
CA GLY A 106 7.41 -17.50 -21.39
C GLY A 106 7.64 -15.98 -21.44
N VAL A 107 7.19 -15.23 -20.47
CA VAL A 107 7.41 -13.77 -20.40
C VAL A 107 8.82 -13.53 -19.87
N LYS A 108 9.74 -13.13 -20.74
CA LYS A 108 11.16 -12.94 -20.42
C LYS A 108 11.39 -12.13 -19.14
N LYS A 109 10.72 -10.98 -18.99
CA LYS A 109 10.82 -10.16 -17.78
C LYS A 109 10.44 -10.94 -16.51
N LEU A 110 9.37 -11.73 -16.53
CA LEU A 110 8.95 -12.53 -15.36
C LEU A 110 9.94 -13.65 -15.04
N MET A 111 10.53 -14.28 -16.10
CA MET A 111 11.56 -15.29 -15.90
C MET A 111 12.78 -14.71 -15.19
N GLU A 112 13.19 -13.51 -15.57
CA GLU A 112 14.32 -12.79 -14.96
C GLU A 112 13.99 -12.35 -13.52
N GLU A 113 12.82 -11.73 -13.29
CA GLU A 113 12.43 -11.20 -11.97
C GLU A 113 12.21 -12.31 -10.94
N PHE A 114 11.53 -13.41 -11.32
CA PHE A 114 11.24 -14.53 -10.43
C PHE A 114 12.33 -15.61 -10.43
N GLN A 115 13.33 -15.52 -11.31
CA GLN A 115 14.40 -16.52 -11.48
C GLN A 115 13.81 -17.93 -11.74
N VAL A 116 12.89 -18.03 -12.66
CA VAL A 116 12.15 -19.25 -13.00
C VAL A 116 12.31 -19.63 -14.47
N PRO A 117 12.10 -20.91 -14.85
CA PRO A 117 12.17 -21.36 -16.24
C PRO A 117 11.00 -20.82 -17.08
N GLU A 118 11.13 -20.91 -18.40
CA GLU A 118 10.11 -20.50 -19.37
C GLU A 118 8.75 -21.18 -19.17
N SER A 119 8.75 -22.39 -18.62
CA SER A 119 7.55 -23.15 -18.30
C SER A 119 6.78 -22.68 -17.07
N ALA A 120 7.27 -21.63 -16.39
CA ALA A 120 6.58 -21.09 -15.23
C ALA A 120 5.31 -20.34 -15.61
N ASP A 121 4.24 -20.61 -14.88
CA ASP A 121 2.90 -20.01 -15.06
C ASP A 121 2.67 -18.84 -14.12
N PHE A 122 2.09 -17.77 -14.63
CA PHE A 122 1.67 -16.63 -13.84
C PHE A 122 0.22 -16.25 -14.14
N TYR A 123 -0.54 -15.91 -13.11
CA TYR A 123 -1.75 -15.13 -13.32
C TYR A 123 -1.37 -13.68 -13.66
N LYS A 124 -1.82 -13.19 -14.81
CA LYS A 124 -1.80 -11.77 -15.15
C LYS A 124 -3.16 -11.17 -14.82
N VAL A 125 -3.17 -10.18 -13.94
CA VAL A 125 -4.36 -9.44 -13.50
C VAL A 125 -4.20 -7.99 -13.89
N VAL A 126 -5.13 -7.46 -14.67
CA VAL A 126 -5.15 -6.05 -15.09
C VAL A 126 -6.36 -5.37 -14.48
N ARG A 127 -6.13 -4.25 -13.77
CA ARG A 127 -7.18 -3.51 -13.06
C ARG A 127 -7.01 -2.01 -13.19
N THR A 128 -8.12 -1.29 -13.03
CA THR A 128 -8.11 0.15 -12.71
C THR A 128 -8.70 0.37 -11.33
N ASN A 129 -8.25 1.42 -10.67
CA ASN A 129 -8.86 1.91 -9.44
C ASN A 129 -9.32 3.34 -9.67
N SER A 130 -10.56 3.64 -9.26
CA SER A 130 -11.21 4.93 -9.45
C SER A 130 -11.71 5.49 -8.12
N LEU A 131 -11.67 6.81 -7.97
CA LEU A 131 -12.23 7.54 -6.85
C LEU A 131 -13.20 8.59 -7.41
N ASN A 132 -14.44 8.55 -6.94
CA ASN A 132 -15.51 9.46 -7.41
C ASN A 132 -15.67 9.47 -8.94
N GLY A 133 -15.51 8.31 -9.60
CA GLY A 133 -15.62 8.14 -11.04
C GLY A 133 -14.36 8.54 -11.83
N GLU A 134 -13.33 9.04 -11.18
CA GLU A 134 -12.05 9.36 -11.83
C GLU A 134 -11.02 8.25 -11.63
N VAL A 135 -10.40 7.79 -12.71
CA VAL A 135 -9.37 6.76 -12.67
C VAL A 135 -8.10 7.32 -12.04
N LEU A 136 -7.65 6.68 -10.96
CA LEU A 136 -6.43 7.04 -10.23
C LEU A 136 -5.20 6.35 -10.80
N ASN A 137 -5.35 5.07 -11.13
CA ASN A 137 -4.26 4.24 -11.63
C ASN A 137 -4.77 3.07 -12.48
N TYR A 138 -3.85 2.54 -13.27
CA TYR A 138 -3.97 1.32 -14.04
C TYR A 138 -2.86 0.37 -13.58
N SER A 139 -3.19 -0.87 -13.23
CA SER A 139 -2.22 -1.82 -12.70
C SER A 139 -2.22 -3.13 -13.47
N THR A 140 -1.02 -3.68 -13.62
CA THR A 140 -0.79 -5.03 -14.13
C THR A 140 -0.01 -5.81 -13.09
N SER A 141 -0.63 -6.82 -12.49
CA SER A 141 -0.03 -7.68 -11.47
C SER A 141 0.20 -9.08 -12.03
N PHE A 142 1.33 -9.67 -11.67
CA PHE A 142 1.66 -11.06 -11.99
C PHE A 142 1.87 -11.83 -10.69
N PHE A 143 1.17 -12.96 -10.55
CA PHE A 143 1.25 -13.83 -9.39
C PHE A 143 1.78 -15.20 -9.81
N ASP A 144 2.83 -15.69 -9.15
CA ASP A 144 3.38 -17.02 -9.39
C ASP A 144 2.35 -18.09 -9.01
N ARG A 145 1.94 -18.92 -9.98
CA ARG A 145 0.93 -19.97 -9.77
C ARG A 145 1.39 -21.11 -8.88
N LYS A 146 2.67 -21.29 -8.65
CA LYS A 146 3.17 -22.24 -7.64
C LYS A 146 2.82 -21.79 -6.22
N ILE A 147 2.68 -20.48 -6.00
CA ILE A 147 2.40 -19.87 -4.70
C ILE A 147 0.93 -19.53 -4.59
N VAL A 148 0.34 -19.02 -5.66
CA VAL A 148 -1.09 -18.67 -5.77
C VAL A 148 -1.75 -19.65 -6.75
N PRO A 149 -2.13 -20.85 -6.30
CA PRO A 149 -2.56 -21.94 -7.20
C PRO A 149 -3.90 -21.67 -7.87
N PHE A 150 -4.73 -20.83 -7.26
CA PHE A 150 -6.06 -20.49 -7.77
C PHE A 150 -6.32 -18.99 -7.65
N LEU A 151 -6.83 -18.40 -8.71
CA LEU A 151 -7.33 -17.03 -8.75
C LEU A 151 -8.44 -16.95 -9.81
N ASN A 152 -9.57 -16.39 -9.44
CA ASN A 152 -10.70 -16.15 -10.33
C ASN A 152 -11.09 -14.66 -10.34
N GLU A 153 -12.04 -14.31 -11.21
CA GLU A 153 -12.49 -12.92 -11.33
C GLU A 153 -13.11 -12.37 -10.04
N GLU A 154 -13.82 -13.20 -9.28
CA GLU A 154 -14.45 -12.76 -8.03
C GLU A 154 -13.41 -12.33 -7.00
N ILE A 155 -12.34 -13.12 -6.83
CA ILE A 155 -11.22 -12.79 -5.96
C ILE A 155 -10.48 -11.56 -6.50
N ALA A 156 -10.25 -11.50 -7.83
CA ALA A 156 -9.51 -10.40 -8.46
C ALA A 156 -10.25 -9.05 -8.42
N LYS A 157 -11.59 -9.04 -8.40
CA LYS A 157 -12.44 -7.86 -8.18
C LYS A 157 -12.46 -7.38 -6.73
N LYS A 158 -12.11 -8.26 -5.78
CA LYS A 158 -12.02 -7.96 -4.35
C LYS A 158 -10.56 -7.73 -3.94
N SER A 159 -10.19 -8.12 -2.75
CA SER A 159 -8.83 -8.04 -2.24
C SER A 159 -8.10 -9.37 -2.44
N ILE A 160 -7.18 -9.42 -3.43
CA ILE A 160 -6.33 -10.59 -3.64
C ILE A 160 -5.49 -10.87 -2.38
N TYR A 161 -4.93 -9.84 -1.71
CA TYR A 161 -4.14 -10.01 -0.50
C TYR A 161 -4.96 -10.60 0.67
N GLU A 162 -6.21 -10.19 0.82
CA GLU A 162 -7.11 -10.77 1.81
C GLU A 162 -7.32 -12.28 1.57
N TYR A 163 -7.49 -12.69 0.32
CA TYR A 163 -7.55 -14.09 -0.09
C TYR A 163 -6.24 -14.82 0.22
N LEU A 164 -5.08 -14.26 -0.14
CA LEU A 164 -3.78 -14.86 0.12
C LEU A 164 -3.54 -15.07 1.63
N GLU A 165 -3.91 -14.10 2.46
CA GLU A 165 -3.68 -14.16 3.90
C GLU A 165 -4.70 -15.01 4.64
N LYS A 166 -6.01 -14.91 4.30
CA LYS A 166 -7.07 -15.58 5.04
C LYS A 166 -7.34 -17.00 4.58
N GLU A 167 -7.29 -17.25 3.26
CA GLU A 167 -7.64 -18.56 2.69
C GLU A 167 -6.40 -19.42 2.43
N LEU A 168 -5.32 -18.82 1.90
CA LEU A 168 -4.07 -19.55 1.67
C LEU A 168 -3.10 -19.51 2.85
N ASN A 169 -3.41 -18.75 3.93
CA ASN A 169 -2.56 -18.58 5.11
C ASN A 169 -1.11 -18.10 4.78
N LEU A 170 -0.95 -17.37 3.69
CA LEU A 170 0.33 -16.79 3.31
C LEU A 170 0.62 -15.57 4.15
N LYS A 171 1.89 -15.42 4.60
CA LYS A 171 2.32 -14.27 5.40
C LYS A 171 3.08 -13.30 4.49
N ILE A 172 2.39 -12.26 4.02
CA ILE A 172 2.99 -11.17 3.25
C ILE A 172 3.85 -10.35 4.22
N ALA A 173 5.12 -10.09 3.88
CA ALA A 173 6.07 -9.47 4.79
C ALA A 173 6.51 -8.08 4.36
N TYR A 174 7.02 -7.94 3.15
CA TYR A 174 7.53 -6.66 2.64
C TYR A 174 7.40 -6.58 1.12
N SER A 175 7.54 -5.36 0.61
CA SER A 175 7.69 -5.12 -0.83
C SER A 175 8.82 -4.14 -1.09
N ARG A 176 9.53 -4.35 -2.20
CA ARG A 176 10.40 -3.34 -2.82
C ARG A 176 9.59 -2.59 -3.86
N ARG A 177 9.71 -1.28 -3.88
CA ARG A 177 9.03 -0.41 -4.83
C ARG A 177 10.02 0.53 -5.48
N ASP A 178 10.02 0.54 -6.80
CA ASP A 178 10.85 1.42 -7.61
C ASP A 178 9.93 2.41 -8.34
N ILE A 179 10.20 3.71 -8.23
CA ILE A 179 9.41 4.78 -8.88
C ILE A 179 10.19 5.31 -10.05
N SER A 180 9.57 5.33 -11.21
CA SER A 180 10.16 5.83 -12.44
C SER A 180 9.15 6.62 -13.27
N PHE A 181 9.63 7.22 -14.35
CA PHE A 181 8.80 7.97 -15.30
C PHE A 181 9.08 7.46 -16.71
N ARG A 182 8.03 7.27 -17.50
CA ARG A 182 8.16 6.92 -18.90
C ARG A 182 6.99 7.46 -19.74
N LYS A 183 7.14 7.38 -21.04
CA LYS A 183 6.02 7.66 -21.95
C LYS A 183 4.89 6.69 -21.70
N ILE A 184 3.66 7.20 -21.77
CA ILE A 184 2.44 6.40 -21.68
C ILE A 184 2.28 5.55 -22.95
N THR A 185 1.74 4.32 -22.79
CA THR A 185 1.33 3.49 -23.94
C THR A 185 -0.10 3.82 -24.36
N SER A 186 -0.47 3.45 -25.60
CA SER A 186 -1.84 3.67 -26.11
C SER A 186 -2.90 2.93 -25.29
N GLU A 187 -2.56 1.75 -24.74
CA GLU A 187 -3.44 0.99 -23.87
C GLU A 187 -3.69 1.72 -22.53
N GLU A 188 -2.62 2.17 -21.89
CA GLU A 188 -2.70 2.91 -20.63
C GLU A 188 -3.44 4.23 -20.80
N GLN A 189 -3.19 4.95 -21.92
CA GLN A 189 -3.88 6.19 -22.26
C GLN A 189 -5.39 6.01 -22.33
N LYS A 190 -5.84 4.92 -22.95
CA LYS A 190 -7.26 4.58 -23.05
C LYS A 190 -7.91 4.38 -21.68
N TYR A 191 -7.26 3.65 -20.78
CA TYR A 191 -7.82 3.33 -19.46
C TYR A 191 -7.69 4.48 -18.46
N LEU A 192 -6.60 5.24 -18.51
CA LEU A 192 -6.37 6.39 -17.62
C LEU A 192 -7.08 7.66 -18.12
N LYS A 193 -7.64 7.64 -19.36
CA LYS A 193 -8.33 8.79 -19.98
C LYS A 193 -7.46 10.05 -19.99
N LEU A 194 -6.17 9.89 -20.35
CA LEU A 194 -5.21 11.00 -20.46
C LEU A 194 -5.14 11.47 -21.91
N GLU A 195 -5.63 12.68 -22.19
CA GLU A 195 -5.66 13.23 -23.56
C GLU A 195 -4.38 13.98 -23.90
N ASP A 196 -3.90 14.85 -23.01
CA ASP A 196 -2.76 15.76 -23.26
C ASP A 196 -1.47 15.37 -22.53
N ILE A 197 -1.47 14.29 -21.77
CA ILE A 197 -0.33 13.85 -20.96
C ILE A 197 0.36 12.66 -21.65
N ASN A 198 1.63 12.84 -21.97
CA ASN A 198 2.45 11.81 -22.63
C ASN A 198 3.43 11.09 -21.69
N MET A 199 3.54 11.52 -20.44
CA MET A 199 4.39 10.92 -19.42
C MET A 199 3.56 10.46 -18.24
N VAL A 200 3.94 9.33 -17.64
CA VAL A 200 3.26 8.74 -16.49
C VAL A 200 4.24 8.39 -15.38
N VAL A 201 3.74 8.34 -14.17
CA VAL A 201 4.48 7.79 -13.03
C VAL A 201 4.27 6.29 -12.99
N VAL A 202 5.36 5.54 -12.91
CA VAL A 202 5.37 4.07 -12.86
C VAL A 202 5.91 3.63 -11.52
N ILE A 203 5.17 2.78 -10.83
CA ILE A 203 5.63 2.09 -9.62
C ILE A 203 5.75 0.62 -9.95
N GLU A 204 6.97 0.10 -9.96
CA GLU A 204 7.23 -1.34 -10.02
C GLU A 204 7.33 -1.88 -8.60
N THR A 205 6.56 -2.91 -8.30
CA THR A 205 6.46 -3.51 -6.96
C THR A 205 6.84 -4.98 -7.02
N HIS A 206 7.77 -5.39 -6.16
CA HIS A 206 8.09 -6.78 -5.90
C HIS A 206 7.63 -7.11 -4.48
N ALA A 207 6.66 -8.00 -4.32
CA ALA A 207 6.11 -8.37 -3.02
C ALA A 207 6.59 -9.76 -2.58
N TYR A 208 6.98 -9.85 -1.31
CA TYR A 208 7.63 -11.02 -0.74
C TYR A 208 6.86 -11.56 0.46
N LEU A 209 6.85 -12.89 0.57
CA LEU A 209 6.39 -13.61 1.76
C LEU A 209 7.43 -13.53 2.89
N SER A 210 7.03 -13.91 4.11
CA SER A 210 7.89 -13.92 5.30
C SER A 210 9.10 -14.85 5.22
N ASN A 211 9.09 -15.82 4.32
CA ASN A 211 10.22 -16.70 4.00
C ASN A 211 11.15 -16.14 2.91
N GLY A 212 10.93 -14.91 2.44
CA GLY A 212 11.72 -14.26 1.40
C GLY A 212 11.31 -14.62 -0.03
N THR A 213 10.25 -15.41 -0.24
CA THR A 213 9.81 -15.80 -1.59
C THR A 213 9.09 -14.65 -2.27
N LEU A 214 9.51 -14.29 -3.49
CA LEU A 214 8.78 -13.37 -4.37
C LEU A 214 7.51 -14.07 -4.88
N PHE A 215 6.34 -13.51 -4.61
CA PHE A 215 5.07 -14.09 -5.04
C PHE A 215 4.30 -13.21 -6.02
N GLN A 216 4.62 -11.91 -6.05
CA GLN A 216 3.98 -10.94 -6.95
C GLN A 216 5.00 -9.96 -7.51
N TYR A 217 4.90 -9.70 -8.81
CA TYR A 217 5.44 -8.54 -9.49
C TYR A 217 4.29 -7.70 -10.03
N GLU A 218 4.32 -6.39 -9.81
CA GLU A 218 3.26 -5.49 -10.23
C GLU A 218 3.84 -4.20 -10.81
N THR A 219 3.21 -3.72 -11.86
CA THR A 219 3.43 -2.37 -12.40
C THR A 219 2.16 -1.56 -12.22
N ILE A 220 2.26 -0.43 -11.53
CA ILE A 220 1.15 0.51 -11.32
C ILE A 220 1.47 1.80 -12.06
N ILE A 221 0.57 2.22 -12.94
CA ILE A 221 0.66 3.46 -13.70
C ILE A 221 -0.27 4.49 -13.07
N HIS A 222 0.29 5.58 -12.60
CA HIS A 222 -0.45 6.66 -11.97
C HIS A 222 -0.60 7.86 -12.89
N HIS A 223 -1.75 8.52 -12.75
CA HIS A 223 -1.98 9.84 -13.31
C HIS A 223 -0.99 10.83 -12.69
N PRO A 224 -0.12 11.49 -13.46
CA PRO A 224 0.98 12.27 -12.89
C PRO A 224 0.52 13.45 -12.05
N GLU A 225 -0.60 14.10 -12.41
CA GLU A 225 -1.16 15.22 -11.66
C GLU A 225 -1.82 14.80 -10.34
N LYS A 226 -2.18 13.51 -10.20
CA LYS A 226 -2.83 12.94 -9.01
C LYS A 226 -1.86 12.13 -8.13
N PHE A 227 -0.59 12.09 -8.52
CA PHE A 227 0.43 11.36 -7.79
C PHE A 227 1.34 12.31 -7.00
N THR A 228 1.39 12.12 -5.71
CA THR A 228 2.35 12.78 -4.84
C THR A 228 3.04 11.75 -3.96
N PHE A 229 4.35 11.73 -3.99
CA PHE A 229 5.16 10.97 -3.06
C PHE A 229 5.66 11.88 -1.94
N SER A 230 5.45 11.45 -0.70
CA SER A 230 5.96 12.15 0.48
C SER A 230 6.70 11.19 1.38
N ALA A 231 7.93 11.53 1.72
CA ALA A 231 8.75 10.81 2.69
C ALA A 231 9.32 11.78 3.73
N ILE A 232 9.50 11.30 4.96
CA ILE A 232 10.16 12.06 6.01
C ILE A 232 11.63 11.65 6.02
N ALA A 233 12.51 12.57 5.63
CA ALA A 233 13.94 12.40 5.79
C ALA A 233 14.34 12.74 7.24
N LYS A 234 15.13 11.86 7.87
CA LYS A 234 15.72 12.08 9.21
C LYS A 234 17.22 12.32 9.05
N ARG A 235 17.78 13.19 9.90
CA ARG A 235 19.23 13.45 10.03
C ARG A 235 19.75 12.87 11.33
#